data_3e86ca0f97953f7fc4c43cd98dc29f50
#
_entry.id   3e86ca0f97953f7fc4c43cd98dc29f50
#
_cell.length_a   1.000
_cell.length_b   1.000
_cell.length_c   1.000
_cell.angle_alpha   90.00
_cell.angle_beta   90.00
_cell.angle_gamma   90.00
#
_symmetry.space_group_name_H-M   'P 1'
#
loop_
_entity.id
_entity.type
_entity.pdbx_description
1 polymer ?
#
loop_
_entity_poly.entity_id
_entity_poly.type
_entity_poly.pdbx_seq_one_letter_code
_entity_poly.pdbx_strand_id
1 'polypeptide(L)'
;MQNSIKVVNLRKSYGSKEAVKNLNFEINENEIIGLLGPNGSGKTTTIGMILGLLKPTSGDVFINGLKIEENRIKILQKINFISPYIELPKKLTVKQNLIVYGKLYAVKNLNE
;
A
#
# COMPACT_ATOMS: atom_id res chain seq x y z
N MET A 1 -12.10 12.10 -13.38
CA MET A 1 -11.11 12.01 -12.27
C MET A 1 -10.33 10.72 -12.41
N GLN A 2 -9.06 10.79 -12.20
CA GLN A 2 -8.22 9.60 -12.20
C GLN A 2 -8.29 8.94 -10.81
N ASN A 3 -8.50 7.62 -10.77
CA ASN A 3 -8.48 6.87 -9.53
C ASN A 3 -7.05 6.68 -9.04
N SER A 4 -6.77 7.10 -7.81
CA SER A 4 -5.50 6.82 -7.16
C SER A 4 -5.36 5.35 -6.79
N ILE A 5 -6.47 4.74 -6.31
CA ILE A 5 -6.54 3.31 -6.00
C ILE A 5 -7.85 2.76 -6.57
N LYS A 6 -7.76 1.62 -7.22
CA LYS A 6 -8.91 0.85 -7.67
C LYS A 6 -8.75 -0.61 -7.28
N VAL A 7 -9.73 -1.15 -6.59
CA VAL A 7 -9.76 -2.54 -6.15
C VAL A 7 -10.93 -3.23 -6.83
N VAL A 8 -10.66 -4.32 -7.51
CA VAL A 8 -11.64 -5.04 -8.33
C VAL A 8 -11.71 -6.50 -7.93
N ASN A 9 -12.86 -6.94 -7.44
CA ASN A 9 -13.16 -8.31 -7.07
C ASN A 9 -12.07 -8.95 -6.19
N LEU A 10 -11.49 -8.16 -5.28
CA LEU A 10 -10.35 -8.58 -4.48
C LEU A 10 -10.76 -9.65 -3.47
N ARG A 11 -10.01 -10.72 -3.46
CA ARG A 11 -10.27 -11.87 -2.60
C ARG A 11 -8.97 -12.41 -2.02
N LYS A 12 -9.01 -12.81 -0.76
CA LYS A 12 -7.91 -13.53 -0.10
C LYS A 12 -8.45 -14.65 0.76
N SER A 13 -8.00 -15.85 0.48
CA SER A 13 -8.32 -17.06 1.25
C SER A 13 -7.06 -17.73 1.76
N TYR A 14 -7.13 -18.25 2.95
CA TYR A 14 -6.12 -19.11 3.58
C TYR A 14 -6.76 -20.46 3.87
N GLY A 15 -6.57 -21.42 2.96
CA GLY A 15 -7.29 -22.69 3.04
C GLY A 15 -8.80 -22.48 2.97
N SER A 16 -9.53 -22.95 3.99
CA SER A 16 -10.99 -22.80 4.10
C SER A 16 -11.43 -21.43 4.63
N LYS A 17 -10.51 -20.64 5.20
CA LYS A 17 -10.79 -19.31 5.75
C LYS A 17 -10.69 -18.24 4.69
N GLU A 18 -11.79 -17.55 4.42
CA GLU A 18 -11.83 -16.41 3.51
C GLU A 18 -11.66 -15.10 4.30
N ALA A 19 -10.47 -14.47 4.18
CA ALA A 19 -10.14 -13.25 4.91
C ALA A 19 -10.71 -12.00 4.26
N VAL A 20 -10.74 -11.96 2.93
CA VAL A 20 -11.34 -10.89 2.13
C VAL A 20 -12.21 -11.51 1.05
N LYS A 21 -13.45 -11.05 0.96
CA LYS A 21 -14.49 -11.57 0.07
C LYS A 21 -14.87 -10.52 -0.94
N ASN A 22 -14.52 -10.73 -2.21
CA ASN A 22 -15.01 -9.96 -3.35
C ASN A 22 -15.10 -8.43 -3.09
N LEU A 23 -14.02 -7.84 -2.62
CA LEU A 23 -13.98 -6.43 -2.26
C LEU A 23 -13.81 -5.56 -3.50
N ASN A 24 -14.64 -4.53 -3.61
CA ASN A 24 -14.62 -3.57 -4.71
C ASN A 24 -14.71 -2.17 -4.14
N PHE A 25 -13.78 -1.29 -4.49
CA PHE A 25 -13.85 0.14 -4.21
C PHE A 25 -12.87 0.93 -5.06
N GLU A 26 -13.07 2.24 -5.08
CA GLU A 26 -12.20 3.21 -5.74
C GLU A 26 -11.92 4.37 -4.80
N ILE A 27 -10.69 4.89 -4.86
CA ILE A 27 -10.27 6.11 -4.18
C ILE A 27 -9.75 7.05 -5.25
N ASN A 28 -10.33 8.24 -5.34
CA ASN A 28 -9.90 9.25 -6.30
C ASN A 28 -8.72 10.07 -5.77
N GLU A 29 -8.10 10.84 -6.64
CA GLU A 29 -7.08 11.79 -6.24
C GLU A 29 -7.64 12.79 -5.22
N ASN A 30 -6.82 13.14 -4.23
CA ASN A 30 -7.16 14.09 -3.15
C ASN A 30 -8.28 13.63 -2.22
N GLU A 31 -8.63 12.35 -2.19
CA GLU A 31 -9.55 11.78 -1.23
C GLU A 31 -8.81 11.18 -0.02
N ILE A 32 -9.46 11.28 1.14
CA ILE A 32 -9.07 10.58 2.37
C ILE A 32 -10.18 9.59 2.70
N ILE A 33 -9.82 8.31 2.79
CA ILE A 33 -10.78 7.23 3.03
C ILE A 33 -10.42 6.53 4.35
N GLY A 34 -11.43 6.23 5.15
CA GLY A 34 -11.33 5.38 6.33
C GLY A 34 -11.72 3.94 6.02
N LEU A 35 -10.87 2.98 6.39
CA LEU A 35 -11.18 1.56 6.35
C LEU A 35 -11.54 1.10 7.76
N LEU A 36 -12.82 0.85 8.00
CA LEU A 36 -13.36 0.52 9.31
C LEU A 36 -13.80 -0.95 9.39
N GLY A 37 -13.71 -1.50 10.56
CA GLY A 37 -14.16 -2.85 10.85
C GLY A 37 -13.50 -3.39 12.13
N PRO A 38 -14.09 -4.43 12.77
CA PRO A 38 -13.50 -5.07 13.93
C PRO A 38 -12.20 -5.79 13.58
N ASN A 39 -11.42 -6.16 14.60
CA ASN A 39 -10.24 -6.99 14.41
C ASN A 39 -10.65 -8.35 13.78
N GLY A 40 -9.87 -8.78 12.78
CA GLY A 40 -10.19 -10.00 12.03
C GLY A 40 -11.18 -9.79 10.86
N SER A 41 -11.60 -8.56 10.56
CA SER A 41 -12.49 -8.25 9.42
C SER A 41 -11.79 -8.23 8.06
N GLY A 42 -10.46 -8.39 8.01
CA GLY A 42 -9.69 -8.36 6.78
C GLY A 42 -9.04 -7.01 6.43
N LYS A 43 -9.07 -6.01 7.31
CA LYS A 43 -8.44 -4.69 7.09
C LYS A 43 -6.95 -4.78 6.81
N THR A 44 -6.19 -5.45 7.67
CA THR A 44 -4.74 -5.63 7.53
C THR A 44 -4.40 -6.41 6.27
N THR A 45 -5.17 -7.46 5.96
CA THR A 45 -5.03 -8.26 4.75
C THR A 45 -5.28 -7.41 3.51
N THR A 46 -6.32 -6.60 3.50
CA THR A 46 -6.65 -5.67 2.40
C THR A 46 -5.53 -4.66 2.19
N ILE A 47 -5.05 -4.02 3.24
CA ILE A 47 -3.94 -3.07 3.17
C ILE A 47 -2.66 -3.76 2.65
N GLY A 48 -2.36 -4.96 3.13
CA GLY A 48 -1.21 -5.74 2.65
C GLY A 48 -1.27 -6.04 1.14
N MET A 49 -2.46 -6.32 0.62
CA MET A 49 -2.65 -6.51 -0.83
C MET A 49 -2.52 -5.21 -1.62
N ILE A 50 -3.06 -4.10 -1.11
CA ILE A 50 -2.92 -2.77 -1.74
C ILE A 50 -1.46 -2.31 -1.77
N LEU A 51 -0.68 -2.63 -0.76
CA LEU A 51 0.75 -2.31 -0.70
C LEU A 51 1.65 -3.29 -1.49
N GLY A 52 1.06 -4.32 -2.08
CA GLY A 52 1.82 -5.36 -2.79
C GLY A 52 2.68 -6.24 -1.90
N LEU A 53 2.44 -6.22 -0.59
CA LEU A 53 3.12 -7.08 0.39
C LEU A 53 2.52 -8.48 0.45
N LEU A 54 1.28 -8.60 0.04
CA LEU A 54 0.51 -9.82 0.06
C LEU A 54 -0.15 -10.04 -1.30
N LYS A 55 0.04 -11.23 -1.88
CA LYS A 55 -0.58 -11.58 -3.15
C LYS A 55 -2.06 -11.94 -2.94
N PRO A 56 -3.00 -11.36 -3.70
CA PRO A 56 -4.39 -11.78 -3.70
C PRO A 56 -4.56 -13.24 -4.14
N THR A 57 -5.60 -13.91 -3.64
CA THR A 57 -6.04 -15.20 -4.19
C THR A 57 -6.68 -14.98 -5.57
N SER A 58 -7.47 -13.92 -5.70
CA SER A 58 -8.03 -13.47 -6.97
C SER A 58 -8.37 -11.98 -6.91
N GLY A 59 -8.71 -11.41 -8.06
CA GLY A 59 -8.97 -9.98 -8.18
C GLY A 59 -7.72 -9.14 -8.39
N ASP A 60 -7.91 -7.86 -8.58
CA ASP A 60 -6.86 -6.93 -9.00
C ASP A 60 -6.83 -5.66 -8.15
N VAL A 61 -5.63 -5.13 -7.98
CA VAL A 61 -5.38 -3.82 -7.39
C VAL A 61 -4.64 -2.96 -8.40
N PHE A 62 -5.16 -1.77 -8.65
CA PHE A 62 -4.56 -0.75 -9.51
C PHE A 62 -4.19 0.47 -8.67
N ILE A 63 -2.99 0.97 -8.85
CA ILE A 63 -2.49 2.22 -8.25
C ILE A 63 -2.12 3.17 -9.38
N ASN A 64 -2.76 4.33 -9.42
CA ASN A 64 -2.60 5.31 -10.49
C ASN A 64 -2.74 4.67 -11.90
N GLY A 65 -3.72 3.80 -12.07
CA GLY A 65 -4.00 3.09 -13.32
C GLY A 65 -3.06 1.92 -13.64
N LEU A 66 -2.05 1.66 -12.82
CA LEU A 66 -1.11 0.56 -13.02
C LEU A 66 -1.48 -0.65 -12.15
N LYS A 67 -1.59 -1.81 -12.76
CA LYS A 67 -1.80 -3.06 -12.03
C LYS A 67 -0.59 -3.39 -11.16
N ILE A 68 -0.80 -3.60 -9.87
CA ILE A 68 0.30 -3.75 -8.90
C ILE A 68 1.14 -4.99 -9.18
N GLU A 69 0.54 -6.08 -9.61
CA GLU A 69 1.24 -7.33 -9.90
C GLU A 69 2.29 -7.18 -11.02
N GLU A 70 2.00 -6.34 -12.01
CA GLU A 70 2.85 -6.13 -13.20
C GLU A 70 3.82 -4.95 -13.06
N ASN A 71 3.50 -3.99 -12.18
CA ASN A 71 4.24 -2.72 -12.07
C ASN A 71 4.73 -2.42 -10.65
N ARG A 72 4.99 -3.45 -9.88
CA ARG A 72 5.28 -3.33 -8.45
C ARG A 72 6.36 -2.30 -8.12
N ILE A 73 7.49 -2.32 -8.80
CA ILE A 73 8.61 -1.41 -8.53
C ILE A 73 8.21 0.05 -8.78
N LYS A 74 7.56 0.32 -9.91
CA LYS A 74 7.10 1.69 -10.25
C LYS A 74 6.09 2.22 -9.23
N ILE A 75 5.20 1.34 -8.76
CA ILE A 75 4.16 1.69 -7.80
C ILE A 75 4.77 1.96 -6.43
N LEU A 76 5.64 1.07 -5.94
CA LEU A 76 6.26 1.21 -4.61
C LEU A 76 7.12 2.45 -4.46
N GLN A 77 7.65 3.00 -5.54
CA GLN A 77 8.36 4.29 -5.53
C GLN A 77 7.43 5.51 -5.30
N LYS A 78 6.12 5.34 -5.47
CA LYS A 78 5.14 6.42 -5.39
C LYS A 78 4.20 6.33 -4.20
N ILE A 79 4.23 5.22 -3.47
CA ILE A 79 3.38 4.99 -2.31
C ILE A 79 4.21 4.75 -1.06
N ASN A 80 3.64 5.08 0.08
CA ASN A 80 4.22 4.78 1.37
C ASN A 80 3.11 4.46 2.37
N PHE A 81 3.46 3.86 3.50
CA PHE A 81 2.53 3.65 4.59
C PHE A 81 3.20 3.86 5.94
N ILE A 82 2.39 4.19 6.93
CA ILE A 82 2.82 4.35 8.31
C ILE A 82 2.11 3.30 9.14
N SER A 83 2.85 2.63 10.00
CA SER A 83 2.34 1.66 10.96
C SER A 83 2.85 2.01 12.36
N PRO A 84 2.04 1.80 13.41
CA PRO A 84 2.51 2.00 14.78
C PRO A 84 3.65 1.06 15.19
N TYR A 85 3.91 0.02 14.40
CA TYR A 85 4.97 -0.95 14.64
C TYR A 85 6.26 -0.68 13.87
N ILE A 86 6.26 0.32 12.97
CA ILE A 86 7.44 0.71 12.20
C ILE A 86 8.07 1.92 12.87
N GLU A 87 9.30 1.74 13.34
CA GLU A 87 10.10 2.82 13.90
C GLU A 87 11.23 3.19 12.94
N LEU A 88 11.56 4.48 12.89
CA LEU A 88 12.76 4.95 12.22
C LEU A 88 14.00 4.46 12.98
N PRO A 89 15.12 4.18 12.30
CA PRO A 89 16.37 3.81 12.96
C PRO A 89 16.80 4.86 13.99
N LYS A 90 16.73 4.51 15.26
CA LYS A 90 17.01 5.44 16.39
C LYS A 90 18.48 5.84 16.50
N LYS A 91 19.38 5.05 15.92
CA LYS A 91 20.84 5.34 15.91
C LYS A 91 21.24 6.37 14.86
N LEU A 92 20.34 6.71 13.94
CA LEU A 92 20.57 7.71 12.91
C LEU A 92 19.98 9.06 13.34
N THR A 93 20.63 10.14 12.94
CA THR A 93 20.05 11.48 13.09
C THR A 93 18.84 11.68 12.20
N VAL A 94 18.04 12.71 12.45
CA VAL A 94 16.90 13.10 11.58
C VAL A 94 17.39 13.31 10.14
N LYS A 95 18.48 14.04 9.95
CA LYS A 95 19.09 14.29 8.63
C LYS A 95 19.48 12.98 7.93
N GLN A 96 20.13 12.07 8.64
CA GLN A 96 20.54 10.78 8.10
C GLN A 96 19.32 9.93 7.69
N ASN A 97 18.28 9.88 8.51
CA ASN A 97 17.03 9.22 8.18
C ASN A 97 16.40 9.80 6.90
N LEU A 98 16.30 11.13 6.79
CA LEU A 98 15.75 11.80 5.62
C LEU A 98 16.55 11.50 4.35
N ILE A 99 17.89 11.48 4.44
CA ILE A 99 18.76 11.15 3.30
C ILE A 99 18.55 9.70 2.85
N VAL A 100 18.49 8.75 3.79
CA VAL A 100 18.25 7.33 3.45
C VAL A 100 16.92 7.15 2.74
N TYR A 101 15.83 7.71 3.30
CA TYR A 101 14.51 7.62 2.67
C TYR A 101 14.45 8.36 1.33
N GLY A 102 15.07 9.53 1.23
CA GLY A 102 15.16 10.25 -0.02
C GLY A 102 15.86 9.44 -1.13
N LYS A 103 16.94 8.74 -0.80
CA LYS A 103 17.63 7.83 -1.75
C LYS A 103 16.77 6.64 -2.14
N LEU A 104 16.06 6.03 -1.19
CA LEU A 104 15.15 4.91 -1.46
C LEU A 104 14.03 5.30 -2.46
N TYR A 105 13.56 6.52 -2.38
CA TYR A 105 12.52 7.06 -3.28
C TYR A 105 13.08 7.82 -4.49
N ALA A 106 14.39 7.74 -4.72
CA ALA A 106 15.08 8.41 -5.83
C ALA A 106 14.83 9.94 -5.90
N VAL A 107 14.73 10.57 -4.74
CA VAL A 107 14.59 12.03 -4.64
C VAL A 107 15.89 12.68 -5.08
N LYS A 108 15.80 13.68 -5.97
CA LYS A 108 16.95 14.47 -6.45
C LYS A 108 17.28 15.58 -5.44
N ASN A 109 18.53 16.03 -5.46
CA ASN A 109 19.01 17.20 -4.68
C ASN A 109 18.86 17.06 -3.16
N LEU A 110 19.22 15.89 -2.62
CA LEU A 110 19.11 15.58 -1.19
C LEU A 110 20.03 16.42 -0.28
N ASN A 111 20.94 17.23 -0.84
CA ASN A 111 21.88 18.08 -0.09
C ASN A 111 21.42 19.54 0.01
N GLU A 112 20.29 19.89 -0.57
CA GLU A 112 19.61 21.18 -0.45
C GLU A 112 18.53 21.13 0.62
#